data_85cb24e855f82376f1e519cd33e4b38e
#
_entry.id   85cb24e855f82376f1e519cd33e4b38e
#
_cell.length_a   1.000
_cell.length_b   1.000
_cell.length_c   1.000
_cell.angle_alpha   90.00
_cell.angle_beta   90.00
_cell.angle_gamma   90.00
#
_symmetry.space_group_name_H-M   'P 1'
#
loop_
_entity.id
_entity.type
_entity.pdbx_description
1 polymer ?
#
loop_
_entity_poly.entity_id
_entity_poly.type
_entity_poly.pdbx_seq_one_letter_code
_entity_poly.pdbx_strand_id
1 'polypeptide(L)'
;MLDNYEIDRFGVIHQIDVTPIKYDKQYMSYYEDLSDRTIKLGYQRLGWVLGITGEIPRSVLEIGYGTGTFIEAAKITGVADCAGCDITRFPLPKGVRFVDWDEALAGMWDLVAMFDVLEHIPDLSFLARLQARHLAIAVPYCRWRELGADGDAWFETWRMRLPNEHLHHFDRESLVALLADNGFECVTLNGFEDGIRLRPGEAGPNILSGFFRKPHPKIRRLRNKA
;
A
#
# COMPACT_ATOMS: atom_id res chain seq x y z
N MET A 1 24.70 12.65 3.35
CA MET A 1 23.52 12.43 4.22
C MET A 1 22.41 13.31 3.68
N LEU A 2 21.25 12.78 3.48
CA LEU A 2 20.13 13.48 2.88
C LEU A 2 19.62 14.55 3.83
N ASP A 3 19.73 15.82 3.47
CA ASP A 3 19.18 16.90 4.28
C ASP A 3 17.66 16.72 4.45
N ASN A 4 17.14 16.92 5.66
CA ASN A 4 15.74 16.76 6.03
C ASN A 4 15.18 15.32 5.95
N TYR A 5 16.06 14.30 6.01
CA TYR A 5 15.65 12.90 6.05
C TYR A 5 16.47 12.13 7.08
N GLU A 6 15.83 11.14 7.70
CA GLU A 6 16.47 10.16 8.59
C GLU A 6 16.15 8.74 8.15
N ILE A 7 16.98 7.79 8.59
CA ILE A 7 16.79 6.38 8.30
C ILE A 7 16.54 5.66 9.61
N ASP A 8 15.41 4.96 9.70
CA ASP A 8 15.05 4.20 10.88
C ASP A 8 15.78 2.84 10.98
N ARG A 9 15.49 2.09 12.05
CA ARG A 9 16.06 0.75 12.28
C ARG A 9 15.70 -0.29 11.22
N PHE A 10 14.65 -0.07 10.44
CA PHE A 10 14.24 -0.95 9.34
C PHE A 10 14.87 -0.55 8.01
N GLY A 11 15.46 0.64 7.96
CA GLY A 11 16.02 1.23 6.75
C GLY A 11 15.01 2.02 5.92
N VAL A 12 13.86 2.35 6.49
CA VAL A 12 12.90 3.29 5.88
C VAL A 12 13.48 4.69 5.98
N ILE A 13 13.41 5.45 4.88
CA ILE A 13 13.83 6.86 4.86
C ILE A 13 12.61 7.71 5.19
N HIS A 14 12.69 8.52 6.24
CA HIS A 14 11.63 9.39 6.73
C HIS A 14 11.98 10.86 6.52
N GLN A 15 11.03 11.66 6.04
CA GLN A 15 11.17 13.11 6.06
C GLN A 15 10.99 13.64 7.49
N ILE A 16 11.91 14.49 7.97
CA ILE A 16 11.91 15.00 9.36
C ILE A 16 11.01 16.24 9.48
N ASP A 17 11.30 17.28 8.70
CA ASP A 17 10.54 18.53 8.73
C ASP A 17 9.43 18.49 7.65
N VAL A 18 8.20 18.25 8.09
CA VAL A 18 7.05 18.08 7.20
C VAL A 18 6.12 19.28 7.29
N THR A 19 5.82 19.88 6.14
CA THR A 19 4.72 20.82 5.99
C THR A 19 3.53 20.08 5.37
N PRO A 20 2.44 19.82 6.12
CA PRO A 20 1.33 19.01 5.61
C PRO A 20 0.72 19.59 4.33
N ILE A 21 0.52 18.76 3.32
CA ILE A 21 -0.22 19.13 2.10
C ILE A 21 -1.72 18.92 2.32
N LYS A 22 -2.53 19.56 1.46
CA LYS A 22 -3.99 19.39 1.48
C LYS A 22 -4.40 18.46 0.34
N TYR A 23 -5.09 17.39 0.71
CA TYR A 23 -5.76 16.51 -0.24
C TYR A 23 -7.17 17.02 -0.51
N ASP A 24 -7.29 17.97 -1.43
CA ASP A 24 -8.56 18.62 -1.78
C ASP A 24 -9.09 18.15 -3.15
N LYS A 25 -10.17 18.78 -3.61
CA LYS A 25 -10.78 18.47 -4.90
C LYS A 25 -9.84 18.68 -6.09
N GLN A 26 -8.90 19.64 -6.01
CA GLN A 26 -7.95 19.89 -7.08
C GLN A 26 -6.94 18.75 -7.18
N TYR A 27 -6.47 18.21 -6.05
CA TYR A 27 -5.63 17.02 -6.01
C TYR A 27 -6.33 15.84 -6.69
N MET A 28 -7.62 15.64 -6.41
CA MET A 28 -8.38 14.53 -6.97
C MET A 28 -8.70 14.67 -8.46
N SER A 29 -8.89 15.88 -8.97
CA SER A 29 -9.18 16.08 -10.40
C SER A 29 -8.06 15.55 -11.31
N TYR A 30 -6.82 15.54 -10.83
CA TYR A 30 -5.69 14.94 -11.56
C TYR A 30 -5.88 13.43 -11.78
N TYR A 31 -6.50 12.73 -10.85
CA TYR A 31 -6.75 11.27 -10.98
C TYR A 31 -8.00 10.97 -11.82
N GLU A 32 -8.97 11.88 -11.88
CA GLU A 32 -10.14 11.73 -12.74
C GLU A 32 -9.76 11.74 -14.22
N ASP A 33 -8.78 12.56 -14.62
CA ASP A 33 -8.23 12.60 -15.98
C ASP A 33 -7.50 11.30 -16.38
N LEU A 34 -7.14 10.45 -15.41
CA LEU A 34 -6.48 9.18 -15.61
C LEU A 34 -7.44 7.97 -15.52
N SER A 35 -8.75 8.19 -15.65
CA SER A 35 -9.80 7.20 -15.36
C SER A 35 -9.57 5.83 -16.00
N ASP A 36 -9.28 5.76 -17.32
CA ASP A 36 -9.03 4.49 -18.01
C ASP A 36 -7.84 3.71 -17.45
N ARG A 37 -6.80 4.43 -17.05
CA ARG A 37 -5.58 3.84 -16.49
C ARG A 37 -5.83 3.34 -15.07
N THR A 38 -6.53 4.10 -14.26
CA THR A 38 -6.85 3.74 -12.88
C THR A 38 -7.81 2.55 -12.82
N ILE A 39 -8.79 2.46 -13.75
CA ILE A 39 -9.68 1.31 -13.87
C ILE A 39 -8.86 0.05 -14.21
N LYS A 40 -8.02 0.08 -15.25
CA LYS A 40 -7.16 -1.05 -15.62
C LYS A 40 -6.29 -1.52 -14.47
N LEU A 41 -5.70 -0.56 -13.74
CA LEU A 41 -4.85 -0.84 -12.59
C LEU A 41 -5.65 -1.49 -11.44
N GLY A 42 -6.87 -1.03 -11.15
CA GLY A 42 -7.75 -1.62 -10.15
C GLY A 42 -8.04 -3.11 -10.44
N TYR A 43 -8.40 -3.45 -11.68
CA TYR A 43 -8.62 -4.84 -12.09
C TYR A 43 -7.32 -5.66 -12.09
N GLN A 44 -6.20 -5.10 -12.49
CA GLN A 44 -4.90 -5.78 -12.45
C GLN A 44 -4.50 -6.12 -11.01
N ARG A 45 -4.65 -5.19 -10.08
CA ARG A 45 -4.40 -5.37 -8.64
C ARG A 45 -5.26 -6.49 -8.06
N LEU A 46 -6.56 -6.48 -8.38
CA LEU A 46 -7.45 -7.54 -7.94
C LEU A 46 -7.07 -8.90 -8.53
N GLY A 47 -6.80 -8.98 -9.83
CA GLY A 47 -6.37 -10.21 -10.48
C GLY A 47 -5.08 -10.77 -9.87
N TRP A 48 -4.13 -9.90 -9.54
CA TRP A 48 -2.90 -10.27 -8.85
C TRP A 48 -3.18 -10.85 -7.46
N VAL A 49 -4.03 -10.20 -6.64
CA VAL A 49 -4.42 -10.69 -5.33
C VAL A 49 -5.09 -12.07 -5.42
N LEU A 50 -6.07 -12.22 -6.33
CA LEU A 50 -6.78 -13.49 -6.53
C LEU A 50 -5.86 -14.61 -7.02
N GLY A 51 -4.89 -14.27 -7.89
CA GLY A 51 -3.87 -15.22 -8.35
C GLY A 51 -2.96 -15.74 -7.24
N ILE A 52 -2.65 -14.91 -6.24
CA ILE A 52 -1.83 -15.30 -5.08
C ILE A 52 -2.65 -16.10 -4.06
N THR A 53 -3.86 -15.67 -3.76
CA THR A 53 -4.70 -16.27 -2.71
C THR A 53 -5.41 -17.54 -3.19
N GLY A 54 -5.73 -17.64 -4.48
CA GLY A 54 -6.56 -18.71 -5.06
C GLY A 54 -8.03 -18.64 -4.62
N GLU A 55 -8.45 -17.60 -3.90
CA GLU A 55 -9.80 -17.46 -3.35
C GLU A 55 -10.28 -16.00 -3.38
N ILE A 56 -11.60 -15.81 -3.44
CA ILE A 56 -12.23 -14.50 -3.29
C ILE A 56 -12.30 -14.20 -1.79
N PRO A 57 -11.71 -13.08 -1.29
CA PRO A 57 -11.80 -12.69 0.11
C PRO A 57 -13.26 -12.38 0.48
N ARG A 58 -13.67 -12.65 1.71
CA ARG A 58 -15.03 -12.35 2.19
C ARG A 58 -15.20 -10.88 2.53
N SER A 59 -14.14 -10.25 3.02
CA SER A 59 -14.11 -8.82 3.37
C SER A 59 -12.86 -8.16 2.82
N VAL A 60 -13.02 -6.97 2.25
CA VAL A 60 -11.93 -6.15 1.72
C VAL A 60 -12.08 -4.72 2.26
N LEU A 61 -11.01 -4.21 2.84
CA LEU A 61 -10.85 -2.79 3.16
C LEU A 61 -9.81 -2.19 2.21
N GLU A 62 -10.15 -1.11 1.53
CA GLU A 62 -9.16 -0.27 0.84
C GLU A 62 -8.94 1.02 1.63
N ILE A 63 -7.73 1.20 2.16
CA ILE A 63 -7.29 2.44 2.80
C ILE A 63 -6.68 3.32 1.73
N GLY A 64 -7.11 4.59 1.66
CA GLY A 64 -6.72 5.51 0.59
C GLY A 64 -7.33 5.11 -0.74
N TYR A 65 -8.65 4.84 -0.77
CA TYR A 65 -9.32 4.31 -1.96
C TYR A 65 -9.36 5.29 -3.15
N GLY A 66 -9.11 6.59 -2.95
CA GLY A 66 -9.10 7.57 -4.02
C GLY A 66 -10.37 7.53 -4.88
N THR A 67 -10.26 7.11 -6.15
CA THR A 67 -11.41 6.94 -7.05
C THR A 67 -12.18 5.62 -6.85
N GLY A 68 -11.71 4.73 -5.97
CA GLY A 68 -12.39 3.48 -5.61
C GLY A 68 -12.36 2.38 -6.67
N THR A 69 -11.46 2.44 -7.65
CA THR A 69 -11.45 1.49 -8.78
C THR A 69 -11.10 0.06 -8.38
N PHE A 70 -10.20 -0.12 -7.39
CA PHE A 70 -9.88 -1.46 -6.88
C PHE A 70 -11.03 -2.05 -6.07
N ILE A 71 -11.61 -1.27 -5.14
CA ILE A 71 -12.71 -1.76 -4.30
C ILE A 71 -13.99 -2.00 -5.11
N GLU A 72 -14.19 -1.24 -6.20
CA GLU A 72 -15.27 -1.50 -7.16
C GLU A 72 -15.07 -2.84 -7.87
N ALA A 73 -13.86 -3.09 -8.38
CA ALA A 73 -13.52 -4.37 -9.00
C ALA A 73 -13.73 -5.53 -8.02
N ALA A 74 -13.33 -5.39 -6.75
CA ALA A 74 -13.58 -6.38 -5.72
C ALA A 74 -15.08 -6.62 -5.50
N LYS A 75 -15.87 -5.55 -5.45
CA LYS A 75 -17.35 -5.65 -5.31
C LYS A 75 -18.02 -6.35 -6.47
N ILE A 76 -17.65 -6.01 -7.71
CA ILE A 76 -18.17 -6.63 -8.93
C ILE A 76 -17.80 -8.13 -8.98
N THR A 77 -16.62 -8.51 -8.49
CA THR A 77 -16.15 -9.90 -8.45
C THR A 77 -16.87 -10.76 -7.41
N GLY A 78 -17.68 -10.15 -6.53
CA GLY A 78 -18.52 -10.87 -5.57
C GLY A 78 -18.00 -10.88 -4.14
N VAL A 79 -17.06 -9.99 -3.79
CA VAL A 79 -16.67 -9.78 -2.38
C VAL A 79 -17.90 -9.31 -1.59
N ALA A 80 -18.22 -10.03 -0.52
CA ALA A 80 -19.44 -9.79 0.24
C ALA A 80 -19.42 -8.45 1.01
N ASP A 81 -18.34 -8.18 1.73
CA ASP A 81 -18.13 -6.96 2.51
C ASP A 81 -16.98 -6.13 1.92
N CYS A 82 -17.31 -4.98 1.31
CA CYS A 82 -16.37 -4.04 0.76
C CYS A 82 -16.47 -2.72 1.51
N ALA A 83 -15.34 -2.23 2.01
CA ALA A 83 -15.25 -0.96 2.73
C ALA A 83 -14.09 -0.11 2.22
N GLY A 84 -14.29 1.20 2.22
CA GLY A 84 -13.26 2.19 1.88
C GLY A 84 -13.02 3.15 3.04
N CYS A 85 -11.75 3.45 3.32
CA CYS A 85 -11.30 4.46 4.27
C CYS A 85 -10.42 5.48 3.54
N ASP A 86 -10.80 6.75 3.53
CA ASP A 86 -10.02 7.80 2.85
C ASP A 86 -10.30 9.16 3.51
N ILE A 87 -9.27 10.01 3.58
CA ILE A 87 -9.40 11.36 4.15
C ILE A 87 -10.24 12.28 3.27
N THR A 88 -10.25 12.07 1.96
CA THR A 88 -10.98 12.87 0.99
C THR A 88 -12.47 12.59 0.97
N ARG A 89 -12.89 11.41 1.44
CA ARG A 89 -14.27 10.91 1.44
C ARG A 89 -14.96 11.05 0.08
N PHE A 90 -14.23 10.76 -1.00
CA PHE A 90 -14.81 10.71 -2.34
C PHE A 90 -15.98 9.72 -2.38
N PRO A 91 -16.96 9.92 -3.29
CA PRO A 91 -18.07 8.99 -3.44
C PRO A 91 -17.59 7.57 -3.73
N LEU A 92 -18.01 6.64 -2.90
CA LEU A 92 -17.71 5.22 -3.08
C LEU A 92 -18.64 4.57 -4.11
N PRO A 93 -18.20 3.52 -4.79
CA PRO A 93 -19.04 2.72 -5.67
C PRO A 93 -20.25 2.13 -4.92
N LYS A 94 -21.33 1.89 -5.67
CA LYS A 94 -22.56 1.34 -5.08
C LYS A 94 -22.32 0.01 -4.35
N GLY A 95 -22.77 -0.05 -3.10
CA GLY A 95 -22.65 -1.24 -2.27
C GLY A 95 -21.31 -1.41 -1.57
N VAL A 96 -20.42 -0.40 -1.65
CA VAL A 96 -19.23 -0.25 -0.82
C VAL A 96 -19.55 0.72 0.32
N ARG A 97 -19.21 0.36 1.55
CA ARG A 97 -19.44 1.23 2.70
C ARG A 97 -18.22 2.07 3.02
N PHE A 98 -18.43 3.29 3.47
CA PHE A 98 -17.37 4.10 4.07
C PHE A 98 -17.15 3.66 5.52
N VAL A 99 -15.89 3.59 5.93
CA VAL A 99 -15.48 3.44 7.33
C VAL A 99 -14.49 4.55 7.68
N ASP A 100 -14.56 5.06 8.89
CA ASP A 100 -13.54 5.97 9.37
C ASP A 100 -12.27 5.23 9.80
N TRP A 101 -11.25 5.99 10.19
CA TRP A 101 -9.95 5.42 10.55
C TRP A 101 -10.01 4.47 11.74
N ASP A 102 -10.77 4.82 12.77
CA ASP A 102 -10.88 3.99 13.97
C ASP A 102 -11.66 2.71 13.68
N GLU A 103 -12.73 2.78 12.90
CA GLU A 103 -13.50 1.62 12.44
C GLU A 103 -12.63 0.71 11.52
N ALA A 104 -11.84 1.30 10.63
CA ALA A 104 -10.92 0.57 9.76
C ALA A 104 -9.91 -0.27 10.55
N LEU A 105 -9.33 0.29 11.63
CA LEU A 105 -8.35 -0.37 12.49
C LEU A 105 -8.97 -1.34 13.50
N ALA A 106 -10.21 -1.11 13.92
CA ALA A 106 -10.93 -2.01 14.83
C ALA A 106 -11.53 -3.23 14.09
N GLY A 107 -11.76 -3.12 12.78
CA GLY A 107 -12.33 -4.18 11.95
C GLY A 107 -11.37 -5.35 11.74
N MET A 108 -11.93 -6.54 11.54
CA MET A 108 -11.19 -7.73 11.11
C MET A 108 -11.44 -7.97 9.62
N TRP A 109 -10.38 -7.96 8.82
CA TRP A 109 -10.47 -8.01 7.37
C TRP A 109 -9.76 -9.25 6.80
N ASP A 110 -10.37 -9.89 5.79
CA ASP A 110 -9.65 -10.93 5.04
C ASP A 110 -8.53 -10.31 4.21
N LEU A 111 -8.77 -9.11 3.64
CA LEU A 111 -7.78 -8.36 2.88
C LEU A 111 -7.87 -6.88 3.23
N VAL A 112 -6.73 -6.29 3.52
CA VAL A 112 -6.54 -4.82 3.49
C VAL A 112 -5.66 -4.47 2.30
N ALA A 113 -6.05 -3.44 1.56
CA ALA A 113 -5.28 -2.90 0.44
C ALA A 113 -4.87 -1.45 0.72
N MET A 114 -3.62 -1.12 0.43
CA MET A 114 -3.05 0.24 0.50
C MET A 114 -2.18 0.46 -0.75
N PHE A 115 -2.70 1.16 -1.73
CA PHE A 115 -2.00 1.39 -2.99
C PHE A 115 -1.67 2.88 -3.16
N ASP A 116 -0.38 3.23 -3.10
CA ASP A 116 0.11 4.61 -3.08
C ASP A 116 -0.46 5.40 -1.87
N VAL A 117 -0.32 4.82 -0.68
CA VAL A 117 -0.91 5.35 0.56
C VAL A 117 0.06 5.31 1.74
N LEU A 118 0.79 4.18 1.91
CA LEU A 118 1.63 3.98 3.09
C LEU A 118 2.71 5.06 3.23
N GLU A 119 3.22 5.54 2.12
CA GLU A 119 4.21 6.62 2.04
C GLU A 119 3.70 7.98 2.51
N HIS A 120 2.37 8.16 2.55
CA HIS A 120 1.73 9.42 2.94
C HIS A 120 1.27 9.46 4.40
N ILE A 121 1.18 8.31 5.09
CA ILE A 121 0.63 8.24 6.45
C ILE A 121 1.70 8.64 7.46
N PRO A 122 1.55 9.76 8.20
CA PRO A 122 2.63 10.30 9.05
C PRO A 122 3.09 9.35 10.15
N ASP A 123 2.19 8.60 10.77
CA ASP A 123 2.48 7.67 11.85
C ASP A 123 2.22 6.22 11.40
N LEU A 124 3.29 5.46 11.17
CA LEU A 124 3.22 4.06 10.75
C LEU A 124 2.90 3.08 11.90
N SER A 125 2.78 3.56 13.15
CA SER A 125 2.46 2.71 14.30
C SER A 125 1.08 2.05 14.20
N PHE A 126 0.20 2.55 13.35
CA PHE A 126 -1.12 1.95 13.09
C PHE A 126 -1.02 0.51 12.56
N LEU A 127 0.09 0.15 11.89
CA LEU A 127 0.32 -1.19 11.34
C LEU A 127 0.25 -2.27 12.44
N ALA A 128 0.68 -1.96 13.67
CA ALA A 128 0.58 -2.87 14.81
C ALA A 128 -0.87 -3.17 15.20
N ARG A 129 -1.79 -2.23 14.95
CA ARG A 129 -3.22 -2.33 15.27
C ARG A 129 -4.03 -2.98 14.15
N LEU A 130 -3.51 -2.99 12.92
CA LEU A 130 -4.22 -3.46 11.75
C LEU A 130 -4.53 -4.96 11.85
N GLN A 131 -5.83 -5.31 11.83
CA GLN A 131 -6.30 -6.69 11.90
C GLN A 131 -6.68 -7.18 10.50
N ALA A 132 -5.72 -7.76 9.80
CA ALA A 132 -5.92 -8.30 8.45
C ALA A 132 -5.29 -9.68 8.32
N ARG A 133 -5.96 -10.59 7.60
CA ARG A 133 -5.37 -11.87 7.20
C ARG A 133 -4.32 -11.67 6.13
N HIS A 134 -4.64 -10.82 5.14
CA HIS A 134 -3.76 -10.46 4.04
C HIS A 134 -3.64 -8.94 3.92
N LEU A 135 -2.49 -8.49 3.44
CA LEU A 135 -2.20 -7.09 3.17
C LEU A 135 -1.58 -6.96 1.77
N ALA A 136 -2.22 -6.19 0.91
CA ALA A 136 -1.71 -5.84 -0.42
C ALA A 136 -1.29 -4.38 -0.42
N ILE A 137 -0.04 -4.11 -0.80
CA ILE A 137 0.55 -2.76 -0.78
C ILE A 137 1.20 -2.46 -2.12
N ALA A 138 1.10 -1.23 -2.58
CA ALA A 138 2.00 -0.68 -3.59
C ALA A 138 2.53 0.67 -3.10
N VAL A 139 3.85 0.85 -3.22
CA VAL A 139 4.56 2.10 -2.87
C VAL A 139 5.60 2.42 -3.93
N PRO A 140 6.01 3.69 -4.09
CA PRO A 140 7.15 4.05 -4.92
C PRO A 140 8.41 3.32 -4.48
N TYR A 141 9.14 2.73 -5.44
CA TYR A 141 10.35 1.97 -5.14
C TYR A 141 11.57 2.87 -4.99
N CYS A 142 11.99 3.08 -3.76
CA CYS A 142 13.20 3.84 -3.45
C CYS A 142 14.45 2.97 -3.62
N ARG A 143 15.25 3.24 -4.66
CA ARG A 143 16.45 2.46 -4.98
C ARG A 143 17.73 3.00 -4.33
N TRP A 144 17.61 3.92 -3.40
CA TRP A 144 18.73 4.61 -2.76
C TRP A 144 19.83 3.65 -2.29
N ARG A 145 19.46 2.59 -1.59
CA ARG A 145 20.41 1.59 -1.06
C ARG A 145 21.06 0.75 -2.15
N GLU A 146 20.30 0.37 -3.18
CA GLU A 146 20.82 -0.42 -4.31
C GLU A 146 21.90 0.32 -5.08
N LEU A 147 21.81 1.64 -5.15
CA LEU A 147 22.72 2.50 -5.89
C LEU A 147 24.00 2.84 -5.11
N GLY A 148 24.07 2.52 -3.82
CA GLY A 148 25.24 2.69 -2.98
C GLY A 148 25.77 4.13 -3.03
N ALA A 149 27.00 4.33 -3.53
CA ALA A 149 27.64 5.66 -3.57
C ALA A 149 26.86 6.69 -4.42
N ASP A 150 26.10 6.26 -5.41
CA ASP A 150 25.31 7.14 -6.27
C ASP A 150 23.90 7.40 -5.71
N GLY A 151 23.53 6.73 -4.61
CA GLY A 151 22.20 6.76 -4.03
C GLY A 151 21.73 8.16 -3.64
N ASP A 152 22.58 8.95 -3.00
CA ASP A 152 22.22 10.31 -2.56
C ASP A 152 21.90 11.22 -3.75
N ALA A 153 22.75 11.23 -4.77
CA ALA A 153 22.54 12.03 -5.98
C ALA A 153 21.29 11.58 -6.75
N TRP A 154 21.03 10.29 -6.80
CA TRP A 154 19.84 9.75 -7.42
C TRP A 154 18.57 10.16 -6.64
N PHE A 155 18.58 10.04 -5.31
CA PHE A 155 17.43 10.37 -4.46
C PHE A 155 17.06 11.86 -4.56
N GLU A 156 18.03 12.77 -4.70
CA GLU A 156 17.78 14.20 -4.89
C GLU A 156 16.98 14.50 -6.16
N THR A 157 17.17 13.72 -7.21
CA THR A 157 16.53 13.91 -8.51
C THR A 157 15.39 12.93 -8.77
N TRP A 158 15.15 12.00 -7.84
CA TRP A 158 14.11 11.00 -8.00
C TRP A 158 12.71 11.62 -7.97
N ARG A 159 11.96 11.43 -9.06
CA ARG A 159 10.66 12.08 -9.27
C ARG A 159 9.58 11.71 -8.24
N MET A 160 9.72 10.55 -7.55
CA MET A 160 8.76 10.12 -6.52
C MET A 160 9.23 10.49 -5.10
N ARG A 161 10.27 11.31 -4.97
CA ARG A 161 10.68 11.83 -3.65
C ARG A 161 9.60 12.73 -3.03
N LEU A 162 8.91 13.54 -3.82
CA LEU A 162 7.77 14.42 -3.49
C LEU A 162 7.77 14.93 -2.03
N PRO A 163 8.63 15.90 -1.66
CA PRO A 163 8.70 16.38 -0.28
C PRO A 163 7.34 16.86 0.24
N ASN A 164 7.05 16.56 1.50
CA ASN A 164 5.79 16.83 2.21
C ASN A 164 4.58 16.00 1.75
N GLU A 165 4.69 15.26 0.68
CA GLU A 165 3.67 14.35 0.17
C GLU A 165 4.06 12.89 0.48
N HIS A 166 5.24 12.48 0.01
CA HIS A 166 5.81 11.18 0.34
C HIS A 166 6.73 11.32 1.56
N LEU A 167 6.17 11.04 2.73
CA LEU A 167 6.86 11.18 4.01
C LEU A 167 7.82 10.03 4.28
N HIS A 168 7.56 8.88 3.66
CA HIS A 168 8.33 7.65 3.82
C HIS A 168 8.73 7.06 2.48
N HIS A 169 9.97 6.59 2.40
CA HIS A 169 10.48 5.95 1.18
C HIS A 169 10.99 4.55 1.49
N PHE A 170 10.48 3.60 0.73
CA PHE A 170 10.68 2.17 0.95
C PHE A 170 11.51 1.54 -0.16
N ASP A 171 12.49 0.74 0.22
CA ASP A 171 13.07 -0.29 -0.61
C ASP A 171 12.51 -1.67 -0.25
N ARG A 172 12.99 -2.73 -0.91
CA ARG A 172 12.51 -4.10 -0.69
C ARG A 172 12.73 -4.57 0.75
N GLU A 173 13.91 -4.29 1.29
CA GLU A 173 14.33 -4.75 2.60
C GLU A 173 13.59 -4.02 3.70
N SER A 174 13.52 -2.69 3.60
CA SER A 174 12.87 -1.84 4.61
C SER A 174 11.37 -2.10 4.69
N LEU A 175 10.67 -2.26 3.56
CA LEU A 175 9.25 -2.58 3.56
C LEU A 175 8.99 -3.94 4.21
N VAL A 176 9.78 -4.96 3.86
CA VAL A 176 9.64 -6.31 4.46
C VAL A 176 9.95 -6.28 5.95
N ALA A 177 11.01 -5.58 6.37
CA ALA A 177 11.40 -5.51 7.78
C ALA A 177 10.35 -4.80 8.64
N LEU A 178 9.84 -3.65 8.16
CA LEU A 178 8.77 -2.91 8.83
C LEU A 178 7.52 -3.75 9.01
N LEU A 179 7.07 -4.43 7.96
CA LEU A 179 5.85 -5.23 8.00
C LEU A 179 6.02 -6.51 8.83
N ALA A 180 7.21 -7.11 8.82
CA ALA A 180 7.52 -8.28 9.66
C ALA A 180 7.48 -7.92 11.16
N ASP A 181 7.98 -6.76 11.56
CA ASP A 181 7.89 -6.25 12.94
C ASP A 181 6.43 -6.06 13.39
N ASN A 182 5.54 -5.79 12.44
CA ASN A 182 4.09 -5.67 12.66
C ASN A 182 3.31 -6.98 12.45
N GLY A 183 4.02 -8.11 12.34
CA GLY A 183 3.44 -9.45 12.28
C GLY A 183 2.96 -9.90 10.90
N PHE A 184 3.39 -9.25 9.82
CA PHE A 184 3.06 -9.62 8.45
C PHE A 184 4.26 -10.31 7.77
N GLU A 185 4.09 -11.53 7.33
CA GLU A 185 5.08 -12.27 6.53
C GLU A 185 4.94 -11.91 5.05
N CYS A 186 6.07 -11.62 4.39
CA CYS A 186 6.09 -11.40 2.95
C CYS A 186 5.79 -12.70 2.19
N VAL A 187 4.79 -12.67 1.32
CA VAL A 187 4.46 -13.77 0.40
C VAL A 187 5.11 -13.55 -0.95
N THR A 188 5.00 -12.31 -1.48
CA THR A 188 5.66 -11.92 -2.72
C THR A 188 5.88 -10.41 -2.75
N LEU A 189 6.93 -10.00 -3.46
CA LEU A 189 7.31 -8.61 -3.64
C LEU A 189 7.87 -8.44 -5.07
N ASN A 190 7.22 -7.62 -5.88
CA ASN A 190 7.56 -7.44 -7.29
C ASN A 190 7.15 -6.05 -7.81
N GLY A 191 7.35 -5.80 -9.10
CA GLY A 191 6.98 -4.56 -9.79
C GLY A 191 5.91 -4.79 -10.87
N PHE A 192 4.89 -5.62 -10.62
CA PHE A 192 3.90 -5.97 -11.64
C PHE A 192 3.13 -4.76 -12.19
N GLU A 193 3.01 -3.69 -11.42
CA GLU A 193 2.33 -2.46 -11.86
C GLU A 193 3.15 -1.66 -12.87
N ASP A 194 4.46 -1.87 -12.96
CA ASP A 194 5.34 -1.12 -13.84
C ASP A 194 4.90 -1.22 -15.32
N GLY A 195 4.33 -2.36 -15.73
CA GLY A 195 3.80 -2.54 -17.08
C GLY A 195 2.69 -1.56 -17.48
N ILE A 196 1.95 -1.03 -16.50
CA ILE A 196 0.93 0.01 -16.73
C ILE A 196 1.44 1.39 -16.32
N ARG A 197 2.25 1.49 -15.26
CA ARG A 197 2.61 2.76 -14.62
C ARG A 197 3.81 3.46 -15.22
N LEU A 198 4.74 2.72 -15.81
CA LEU A 198 5.88 3.34 -16.50
C LEU A 198 5.43 4.15 -17.73
N ARG A 199 6.02 5.32 -17.90
CA ARG A 199 5.83 6.10 -19.11
C ARG A 199 6.72 5.55 -20.23
N PRO A 200 6.36 5.76 -21.50
CA PRO A 200 7.24 5.39 -22.62
C PRO A 200 8.65 5.98 -22.44
N GLY A 201 9.67 5.13 -22.47
CA GLY A 201 11.07 5.53 -22.29
C GLY A 201 11.56 5.59 -20.84
N GLU A 202 10.69 5.39 -19.86
CA GLU A 202 11.12 5.25 -18.45
C GLU A 202 11.69 3.86 -18.19
N ALA A 203 12.84 3.81 -17.50
CA ALA A 203 13.41 2.56 -17.02
C ALA A 203 12.81 2.21 -15.65
N GLY A 204 12.32 0.97 -15.49
CA GLY A 204 11.92 0.42 -14.20
C GLY A 204 13.11 -0.14 -13.39
N PRO A 205 12.87 -0.63 -12.19
CA PRO A 205 11.59 -0.66 -11.48
C PRO A 205 11.22 0.70 -10.88
N ASN A 206 9.91 1.00 -10.79
CA ASN A 206 9.39 2.26 -10.26
C ASN A 206 8.43 2.06 -9.08
N ILE A 207 7.70 0.95 -9.09
CA ILE A 207 6.73 0.60 -8.04
C ILE A 207 7.13 -0.72 -7.41
N LEU A 208 6.99 -0.75 -6.10
CA LEU A 208 7.17 -1.94 -5.27
C LEU A 208 5.80 -2.42 -4.81
N SER A 209 5.34 -3.54 -5.37
CA SER A 209 4.07 -4.15 -5.02
C SER A 209 4.32 -5.37 -4.15
N GLY A 210 3.74 -5.37 -2.95
CA GLY A 210 3.92 -6.40 -1.94
C GLY A 210 2.61 -7.06 -1.53
N PHE A 211 2.64 -8.38 -1.37
CA PHE A 211 1.56 -9.14 -0.76
C PHE A 211 2.08 -9.84 0.49
N PHE A 212 1.38 -9.62 1.60
CA PHE A 212 1.79 -10.09 2.92
C PHE A 212 0.61 -10.83 3.58
N ARG A 213 0.93 -11.65 4.57
CA ARG A 213 -0.07 -12.36 5.38
C ARG A 213 0.28 -12.32 6.86
N LYS A 214 -0.71 -12.29 7.73
CA LYS A 214 -0.51 -12.64 9.14
C LYS A 214 -0.55 -14.17 9.27
N PRO A 215 0.49 -14.80 9.83
CA PRO A 215 0.46 -16.22 10.08
C PRO A 215 -0.68 -16.55 11.04
N HIS A 216 -1.50 -17.54 10.70
CA HIS A 216 -2.48 -18.07 11.64
C HIS A 216 -1.76 -18.53 12.91
N PRO A 217 -2.24 -18.15 14.11
CA PRO A 217 -1.71 -18.75 15.31
C PRO A 217 -1.81 -20.26 15.15
N LYS A 218 -0.66 -20.95 15.14
CA LYS A 218 -0.61 -22.40 15.07
C LYS A 218 -1.48 -22.95 16.20
N ILE A 219 -2.58 -23.61 15.87
CA ILE A 219 -3.31 -24.43 16.83
C ILE A 219 -2.29 -25.44 17.36
N ARG A 220 -1.76 -25.23 18.56
CA ARG A 220 -0.95 -26.23 19.27
C ARG A 220 -1.86 -27.44 19.41
N ARG A 221 -1.74 -28.41 18.49
CA ARG A 221 -2.28 -29.74 18.74
C ARG A 221 -1.59 -30.23 20.01
N LEU A 222 -2.31 -30.18 21.12
CA LEU A 222 -1.96 -30.92 22.31
C LEU A 222 -1.85 -32.37 21.86
N ARG A 223 -0.62 -32.84 21.67
CA ARG A 223 -0.37 -34.28 21.59
C ARG A 223 -0.69 -34.78 22.98
N ASN A 224 -1.89 -35.29 23.16
CA ASN A 224 -2.20 -36.16 24.28
C ASN A 224 -1.19 -37.33 24.21
N LYS A 225 -0.23 -37.32 25.12
CA LYS A 225 0.55 -38.53 25.42
C LYS A 225 -0.42 -39.47 26.08
N ALA A 226 -0.81 -40.51 25.37
CA ALA A 226 -1.32 -41.75 25.93
C ALA A 226 -0.14 -42.51 26.56
#